data_bee0a0a54f0313a9f111eaea6c5b98cd
#
_entry.id   bee0a0a54f0313a9f111eaea6c5b98cd
#
_cell.length_a   1.000
_cell.length_b   1.000
_cell.length_c   1.000
_cell.angle_alpha   90.00
_cell.angle_beta   90.00
_cell.angle_gamma   90.00
#
_symmetry.space_group_name_H-M   'P 1'
#
loop_
_entity.id
_entity.type
_entity.pdbx_description
1 polymer ?
#
loop_
_entity_poly.entity_id
_entity_poly.type
_entity_poly.pdbx_seq_one_letter_code
_entity_poly.pdbx_strand_id
1 'polypeptide(L)'
;MTAKWVRAIGLPAIVAGLISFTALRAGAEELRIGFLAPVTGSLAQIATDTVNGFRMYLEDHKGQFHGAAVKLMVEDTQAKPAVAVLKAEQLIKQNQVNMLVGGVLASTGYALAPVSTREKTVYISSIPASDNLTQRDADKYPYFVRTGWSSSQPSHPFGEWACAQGYKKVVTIAADYAFGYEVVGGFQKTFEACGGEIIQKMWPPIDTADFSPYISSIKSDADTVFILPVGAGVLQLPKQLAEFGIIPQKHLIGGGTSFDEFVLPSMGDEVIGAFSPLQYSAALQTPENEAFVKEYRAKYGKVPSYFAESNYTTAMMIDAVMGETNGKWPGSEEFIKRLTALKVDAPRGPVSFDDMRNPIQNVYIRKVEKTKMFGYPNDELWNEVIKTYPHVSQFWTFNKTEFLKQPVYSRDFPPCKFCK
;
A
#
# COMPACT_ATOMS: atom_id res chain seq x y z
N MET A 1 45.00 57.87 -78.85
CA MET A 1 44.37 59.13 -78.41
C MET A 1 43.13 58.76 -77.63
N THR A 2 42.95 59.34 -76.46
CA THR A 2 41.81 59.26 -75.59
C THR A 2 41.51 57.91 -74.91
N ALA A 3 42.07 57.76 -73.69
CA ALA A 3 41.71 56.73 -72.67
C ALA A 3 40.38 57.11 -72.03
N LYS A 4 39.47 56.13 -71.91
CA LYS A 4 38.26 56.22 -71.03
C LYS A 4 38.46 55.48 -69.76
N TRP A 5 38.39 56.17 -68.63
CA TRP A 5 38.36 55.64 -67.30
C TRP A 5 36.99 55.08 -66.98
N VAL A 6 36.91 53.82 -66.53
CA VAL A 6 35.69 53.21 -65.96
C VAL A 6 35.86 53.17 -64.45
N ARG A 7 35.02 53.90 -63.75
CA ARG A 7 34.91 53.84 -62.31
C ARG A 7 34.20 52.56 -61.90
N ALA A 8 34.85 51.75 -61.05
CA ALA A 8 34.21 50.65 -60.36
C ALA A 8 33.52 51.15 -59.10
N ILE A 9 32.22 50.88 -58.95
CA ILE A 9 31.41 51.15 -57.78
C ILE A 9 31.48 49.89 -56.87
N GLY A 10 32.10 50.03 -55.73
CA GLY A 10 32.15 48.98 -54.68
C GLY A 10 30.83 48.90 -53.92
N LEU A 11 30.18 47.75 -53.92
CA LEU A 11 29.07 47.45 -53.01
C LEU A 11 29.64 47.03 -51.63
N PRO A 12 29.07 47.53 -50.52
CA PRO A 12 29.42 47.03 -49.19
C PRO A 12 28.75 45.66 -48.96
N ALA A 13 29.55 44.62 -48.63
CA ALA A 13 29.07 43.31 -48.21
C ALA A 13 28.49 43.44 -46.78
N ILE A 14 27.18 43.29 -46.65
CA ILE A 14 26.50 43.15 -45.36
C ILE A 14 26.73 41.72 -44.86
N VAL A 15 27.63 41.56 -43.89
CA VAL A 15 27.79 40.31 -43.13
C VAL A 15 26.63 40.20 -42.14
N ALA A 16 25.58 39.46 -42.51
CA ALA A 16 24.51 39.09 -41.60
C ALA A 16 25.05 37.99 -40.63
N GLY A 17 25.44 38.41 -39.43
CA GLY A 17 25.79 37.48 -38.37
C GLY A 17 24.56 36.67 -37.90
N LEU A 18 24.51 35.41 -38.30
CA LEU A 18 23.57 34.42 -37.72
C LEU A 18 23.95 34.21 -36.24
N ILE A 19 23.27 34.90 -35.33
CA ILE A 19 23.29 34.58 -33.92
C ILE A 19 22.45 33.31 -33.76
N SER A 20 23.10 32.16 -33.78
CA SER A 20 22.50 30.88 -33.36
C SER A 20 22.19 30.99 -31.90
N PHE A 21 20.92 31.26 -31.53
CA PHE A 21 20.38 31.01 -30.21
C PHE A 21 20.39 29.49 -29.99
N THR A 22 21.48 28.96 -29.47
CA THR A 22 21.46 27.67 -28.79
C THR A 22 20.63 27.88 -27.53
N ALA A 23 19.33 27.59 -27.67
CA ALA A 23 18.51 27.41 -26.49
C ALA A 23 19.18 26.29 -25.67
N LEU A 24 19.86 26.68 -24.57
CA LEU A 24 20.20 25.73 -23.52
C LEU A 24 18.84 25.10 -23.13
N ARG A 25 18.58 23.88 -23.61
CA ARG A 25 17.62 23.02 -22.95
C ARG A 25 18.18 22.86 -21.53
N ALA A 26 17.62 23.59 -20.58
CA ALA A 26 17.78 23.26 -19.18
C ALA A 26 17.48 21.76 -19.11
N GLY A 27 18.51 20.95 -18.87
CA GLY A 27 18.37 19.50 -18.78
C GLY A 27 17.24 19.24 -17.79
N ALA A 28 16.24 18.46 -18.21
CA ALA A 28 15.18 18.05 -17.31
C ALA A 28 15.85 17.44 -16.07
N GLU A 29 15.47 17.92 -14.90
CA GLU A 29 16.00 17.41 -13.63
C GLU A 29 15.68 15.93 -13.50
N GLU A 30 16.69 15.10 -13.19
CA GLU A 30 16.46 13.66 -12.96
C GLU A 30 15.89 13.45 -11.56
N LEU A 31 14.68 12.90 -11.48
CA LEU A 31 14.08 12.49 -10.22
C LEU A 31 14.54 11.07 -9.85
N ARG A 32 15.35 10.96 -8.81
CA ARG A 32 15.92 9.70 -8.34
C ARG A 32 15.06 9.11 -7.25
N ILE A 33 14.49 7.93 -7.49
CA ILE A 33 13.61 7.23 -6.55
C ILE A 33 14.28 5.92 -6.12
N GLY A 34 14.55 5.77 -4.83
CA GLY A 34 15.00 4.53 -4.22
C GLY A 34 13.80 3.68 -3.82
N PHE A 35 13.62 2.54 -4.46
CA PHE A 35 12.49 1.66 -4.20
C PHE A 35 12.94 0.43 -3.43
N LEU A 36 12.38 0.23 -2.24
CA LEU A 36 12.73 -0.85 -1.32
C LEU A 36 11.66 -1.95 -1.36
N ALA A 37 12.03 -3.17 -1.75
CA ALA A 37 11.11 -4.31 -1.82
C ALA A 37 11.81 -5.64 -1.52
N PRO A 38 11.16 -6.63 -0.91
CA PRO A 38 11.74 -7.95 -0.68
C PRO A 38 11.66 -8.81 -1.94
N VAL A 39 12.50 -8.51 -2.95
CA VAL A 39 12.41 -9.16 -4.28
C VAL A 39 12.93 -10.60 -4.30
N THR A 40 13.49 -11.08 -3.17
CA THR A 40 13.85 -12.49 -2.96
C THR A 40 13.17 -13.07 -1.72
N GLY A 41 13.08 -14.40 -1.63
CA GLY A 41 12.50 -15.13 -0.50
C GLY A 41 10.97 -15.29 -0.58
N SER A 42 10.34 -15.59 0.56
CA SER A 42 8.90 -15.93 0.65
C SER A 42 7.93 -14.80 0.27
N LEU A 43 8.40 -13.55 0.24
CA LEU A 43 7.59 -12.38 -0.13
C LEU A 43 7.89 -11.87 -1.55
N ALA A 44 8.67 -12.60 -2.36
CA ALA A 44 9.07 -12.16 -3.71
C ALA A 44 7.86 -11.90 -4.64
N GLN A 45 6.80 -12.68 -4.53
CA GLN A 45 5.58 -12.49 -5.33
C GLN A 45 4.90 -11.15 -4.99
N ILE A 46 4.80 -10.82 -3.70
CA ILE A 46 4.27 -9.53 -3.22
C ILE A 46 5.14 -8.38 -3.72
N ALA A 47 6.47 -8.53 -3.63
CA ALA A 47 7.42 -7.54 -4.11
C ALA A 47 7.31 -7.30 -5.62
N THR A 48 7.06 -8.36 -6.40
CA THR A 48 6.80 -8.25 -7.84
C THR A 48 5.59 -7.38 -8.12
N ASP A 49 4.46 -7.60 -7.45
CA ASP A 49 3.27 -6.78 -7.61
C ASP A 49 3.51 -5.33 -7.20
N THR A 50 4.19 -5.13 -6.07
CA THR A 50 4.58 -3.82 -5.54
C THR A 50 5.37 -3.02 -6.58
N VAL A 51 6.40 -3.62 -7.17
CA VAL A 51 7.24 -2.96 -8.18
C VAL A 51 6.49 -2.77 -9.51
N ASN A 52 5.70 -3.75 -9.92
CA ASN A 52 4.95 -3.70 -11.18
C ASN A 52 3.92 -2.57 -11.19
N GLY A 53 3.18 -2.36 -10.08
CA GLY A 53 2.23 -1.26 -10.00
C GLY A 53 2.89 0.10 -10.23
N PHE A 54 4.02 0.35 -9.57
CA PHE A 54 4.78 1.59 -9.74
C PHE A 54 5.34 1.74 -11.16
N ARG A 55 5.94 0.67 -11.69
CA ARG A 55 6.50 0.66 -13.05
C ARG A 55 5.45 0.87 -14.13
N MET A 56 4.27 0.27 -13.97
CA MET A 56 3.20 0.43 -14.95
C MET A 56 2.86 1.91 -15.11
N TYR A 57 2.59 2.63 -14.01
CA TYR A 57 2.33 4.06 -14.09
C TYR A 57 3.48 4.83 -14.74
N LEU A 58 4.73 4.54 -14.34
CA LEU A 58 5.90 5.22 -14.88
C LEU A 58 6.08 4.98 -16.37
N GLU A 59 5.85 3.75 -16.85
CA GLU A 59 5.99 3.39 -18.27
C GLU A 59 4.89 4.04 -19.12
N ASP A 60 3.66 4.13 -18.64
CA ASP A 60 2.55 4.83 -19.28
C ASP A 60 2.85 6.33 -19.45
N HIS A 61 3.66 6.88 -18.54
CA HIS A 61 4.18 8.25 -18.58
C HIS A 61 5.57 8.36 -19.23
N LYS A 62 5.98 7.35 -20.03
CA LYS A 62 7.25 7.33 -20.81
C LYS A 62 8.50 7.53 -19.95
N GLY A 63 8.48 7.03 -18.72
CA GLY A 63 9.60 7.12 -17.80
C GLY A 63 9.83 8.52 -17.19
N GLN A 64 8.81 9.38 -17.21
CA GLN A 64 8.90 10.78 -16.77
C GLN A 64 7.71 11.16 -15.89
N PHE A 65 7.93 12.06 -14.94
CA PHE A 65 6.89 12.73 -14.19
C PHE A 65 6.94 14.23 -14.51
N HIS A 66 5.92 14.73 -15.22
CA HIS A 66 5.84 16.11 -15.72
C HIS A 66 7.15 16.66 -16.32
N GLY A 67 7.82 15.84 -17.14
CA GLY A 67 9.05 16.20 -17.84
C GLY A 67 10.34 15.90 -17.05
N ALA A 68 10.27 15.60 -15.76
CA ALA A 68 11.42 15.07 -15.00
C ALA A 68 11.64 13.59 -15.37
N ALA A 69 12.80 13.25 -15.87
CA ALA A 69 13.16 11.85 -16.11
C ALA A 69 13.26 11.11 -14.77
N VAL A 70 12.58 9.96 -14.64
CA VAL A 70 12.60 9.18 -13.38
C VAL A 70 13.64 8.09 -13.47
N LYS A 71 14.58 8.10 -12.52
CA LYS A 71 15.51 7.00 -12.28
C LYS A 71 15.05 6.18 -11.09
N LEU A 72 14.38 5.06 -11.40
CA LEU A 72 13.90 4.10 -10.40
C LEU A 72 14.98 3.08 -10.06
N MET A 73 15.44 3.04 -8.81
CA MET A 73 16.43 2.11 -8.30
C MET A 73 15.80 1.17 -7.29
N VAL A 74 15.63 -0.10 -7.67
CA VAL A 74 15.01 -1.13 -6.83
C VAL A 74 16.07 -1.89 -6.06
N GLU A 75 15.96 -1.95 -4.73
CA GLU A 75 16.87 -2.64 -3.83
C GLU A 75 16.15 -3.72 -3.02
N ASP A 76 16.80 -4.89 -2.93
CA ASP A 76 16.25 -6.04 -2.22
C ASP A 76 16.42 -5.90 -0.70
N THR A 77 15.31 -5.88 0.03
CA THR A 77 15.29 -5.84 1.50
C THR A 77 15.33 -7.23 2.13
N GLN A 78 15.18 -8.30 1.35
CA GLN A 78 15.11 -9.69 1.83
C GLN A 78 14.05 -9.90 2.95
N ALA A 79 13.04 -9.04 3.03
CA ALA A 79 12.07 -8.97 4.13
C ALA A 79 12.71 -8.77 5.53
N LYS A 80 13.97 -8.26 5.60
CA LYS A 80 14.72 -8.03 6.83
C LYS A 80 14.86 -6.54 7.10
N PRO A 81 14.34 -6.00 8.23
CA PRO A 81 14.44 -4.58 8.56
C PRO A 81 15.88 -4.05 8.55
N ALA A 82 16.85 -4.82 9.06
CA ALA A 82 18.25 -4.40 9.07
C ALA A 82 18.84 -4.26 7.64
N VAL A 83 18.46 -5.15 6.72
CA VAL A 83 18.87 -5.06 5.31
C VAL A 83 18.21 -3.84 4.65
N ALA A 84 16.94 -3.59 4.94
CA ALA A 84 16.24 -2.42 4.42
C ALA A 84 16.92 -1.11 4.85
N VAL A 85 17.38 -1.00 6.11
CA VAL A 85 18.15 0.16 6.60
C VAL A 85 19.46 0.33 5.82
N LEU A 86 20.26 -0.73 5.64
CA LEU A 86 21.51 -0.68 4.88
C LEU A 86 21.27 -0.22 3.43
N LYS A 87 20.24 -0.76 2.77
CA LYS A 87 19.88 -0.40 1.41
C LYS A 87 19.37 1.04 1.30
N ALA A 88 18.57 1.50 2.26
CA ALA A 88 18.13 2.88 2.34
C ALA A 88 19.31 3.86 2.48
N GLU A 89 20.26 3.57 3.37
CA GLU A 89 21.47 4.39 3.54
C GLU A 89 22.33 4.42 2.28
N GLN A 90 22.47 3.29 1.57
CA GLN A 90 23.17 3.21 0.29
C GLN A 90 22.46 4.09 -0.77
N LEU A 91 21.16 3.97 -0.91
CA LEU A 91 20.36 4.77 -1.84
C LEU A 91 20.49 6.27 -1.56
N ILE A 92 20.44 6.67 -0.31
CA ILE A 92 20.56 8.09 0.08
C ILE A 92 21.98 8.61 -0.13
N LYS A 93 22.99 7.94 0.43
CA LYS A 93 24.35 8.47 0.51
C LYS A 93 25.17 8.29 -0.77
N GLN A 94 24.98 7.17 -1.47
CA GLN A 94 25.73 6.85 -2.68
C GLN A 94 24.99 7.20 -3.95
N ASN A 95 23.68 6.90 -4.00
CA ASN A 95 22.86 7.13 -5.18
C ASN A 95 22.15 8.50 -5.17
N GLN A 96 22.18 9.20 -4.04
CA GLN A 96 21.61 10.55 -3.89
C GLN A 96 20.13 10.61 -4.32
N VAL A 97 19.34 9.65 -3.84
CA VAL A 97 17.90 9.64 -4.15
C VAL A 97 17.17 10.83 -3.53
N ASN A 98 16.18 11.36 -4.25
CA ASN A 98 15.30 12.41 -3.75
C ASN A 98 14.33 11.86 -2.69
N MET A 99 13.94 10.58 -2.84
CA MET A 99 13.01 9.93 -1.94
C MET A 99 13.23 8.42 -1.88
N LEU A 100 12.76 7.81 -0.80
CA LEU A 100 12.58 6.38 -0.65
C LEU A 100 11.10 6.03 -0.80
N VAL A 101 10.78 4.93 -1.46
CA VAL A 101 9.41 4.42 -1.63
C VAL A 101 9.38 2.93 -1.31
N GLY A 102 8.26 2.43 -0.84
CA GLY A 102 8.02 0.99 -0.73
C GLY A 102 8.24 0.43 0.69
N GLY A 103 8.88 -0.72 0.76
CA GLY A 103 8.80 -1.64 1.89
C GLY A 103 7.56 -2.54 1.76
N VAL A 104 7.46 -3.58 2.61
CA VAL A 104 6.29 -4.45 2.70
C VAL A 104 5.86 -4.65 4.15
N LEU A 105 6.74 -5.16 5.00
CA LEU A 105 6.41 -5.45 6.40
C LEU A 105 6.31 -4.18 7.25
N ALA A 106 5.37 -4.16 8.22
CA ALA A 106 5.26 -3.09 9.21
C ALA A 106 6.59 -2.84 9.95
N SER A 107 7.32 -3.90 10.27
CA SER A 107 8.66 -3.81 10.89
C SER A 107 9.68 -3.06 10.01
N THR A 108 9.56 -3.16 8.69
CA THR A 108 10.39 -2.38 7.75
C THR A 108 10.03 -0.89 7.82
N GLY A 109 8.75 -0.55 7.91
CA GLY A 109 8.30 0.83 8.11
C GLY A 109 8.89 1.46 9.37
N TYR A 110 8.80 0.76 10.50
CA TYR A 110 9.39 1.19 11.77
C TYR A 110 10.92 1.36 11.70
N ALA A 111 11.62 0.54 10.92
CA ALA A 111 13.07 0.64 10.76
C ALA A 111 13.51 1.80 9.85
N LEU A 112 12.73 2.12 8.82
CA LEU A 112 13.07 3.13 7.82
C LEU A 112 12.72 4.57 8.24
N ALA A 113 11.66 4.77 9.04
CA ALA A 113 11.24 6.10 9.47
C ALA A 113 12.33 6.88 10.25
N PRO A 114 13.11 6.26 11.17
CA PRO A 114 14.26 6.90 11.79
C PRO A 114 15.37 7.29 10.78
N VAL A 115 15.61 6.44 9.77
CA VAL A 115 16.61 6.72 8.71
C VAL A 115 16.20 7.93 7.90
N SER A 116 14.95 7.97 7.42
CA SER A 116 14.44 9.09 6.63
C SER A 116 14.51 10.41 7.39
N THR A 117 14.21 10.39 8.69
CA THR A 117 14.28 11.57 9.55
C THR A 117 15.70 12.04 9.78
N ARG A 118 16.62 11.13 10.07
CA ARG A 118 18.05 11.45 10.26
C ARG A 118 18.68 12.05 9.00
N GLU A 119 18.38 11.46 7.85
CA GLU A 119 18.92 11.88 6.56
C GLU A 119 18.10 12.98 5.87
N LYS A 120 17.00 13.43 6.47
CA LYS A 120 16.06 14.42 5.93
C LYS A 120 15.57 14.08 4.51
N THR A 121 15.40 12.79 4.23
CA THR A 121 14.96 12.25 2.95
C THR A 121 13.53 11.74 3.08
N VAL A 122 12.65 12.10 2.15
CA VAL A 122 11.26 11.61 2.16
C VAL A 122 11.24 10.07 2.13
N TYR A 123 10.45 9.46 3.01
CA TYR A 123 10.08 8.06 2.90
C TYR A 123 8.58 7.93 2.74
N ILE A 124 8.16 7.44 1.56
CA ILE A 124 6.78 7.18 1.21
C ILE A 124 6.47 5.71 1.48
N SER A 125 5.68 5.47 2.51
CA SER A 125 5.21 4.13 2.86
C SER A 125 3.96 3.79 2.06
N SER A 126 4.11 3.03 0.98
CA SER A 126 3.00 2.57 0.14
C SER A 126 2.31 1.31 0.68
N ILE A 127 3.05 0.44 1.37
CA ILE A 127 2.58 -0.84 1.89
C ILE A 127 2.74 -0.98 3.41
N PRO A 128 3.93 -0.72 4.03
CA PRO A 128 4.09 -0.89 5.47
C PRO A 128 3.02 -0.13 6.26
N ALA A 129 2.18 -0.88 6.97
CA ALA A 129 0.96 -0.33 7.57
C ALA A 129 1.11 0.08 9.06
N SER A 130 2.33 0.16 9.56
CA SER A 130 2.72 0.49 10.96
C SER A 130 1.94 1.65 11.56
N ASP A 131 0.96 1.41 12.42
CA ASP A 131 0.01 2.42 12.92
C ASP A 131 0.69 3.64 13.54
N ASN A 132 1.66 3.42 14.44
CA ASN A 132 2.24 4.52 15.23
C ASN A 132 2.98 5.56 14.41
N LEU A 133 3.50 5.21 13.22
CA LEU A 133 4.27 6.13 12.40
C LEU A 133 3.43 7.34 11.92
N THR A 134 2.12 7.18 11.84
CA THR A 134 1.16 8.25 11.51
C THR A 134 0.15 8.49 12.64
N GLN A 135 0.33 7.89 13.80
CA GLN A 135 -0.46 8.15 15.00
C GLN A 135 0.41 8.87 16.05
N ARG A 136 1.04 8.11 16.95
CA ARG A 136 1.76 8.68 18.12
C ARG A 136 3.15 9.23 17.77
N ASP A 137 3.78 8.69 16.73
CA ASP A 137 5.14 9.06 16.33
C ASP A 137 5.18 10.01 15.12
N ALA A 138 4.03 10.54 14.67
CA ALA A 138 3.98 11.39 13.48
C ALA A 138 4.93 12.61 13.57
N ASP A 139 4.96 13.29 14.71
CA ASP A 139 5.86 14.43 14.92
C ASP A 139 7.33 14.03 15.06
N LYS A 140 7.58 12.81 15.53
CA LYS A 140 8.93 12.25 15.66
C LYS A 140 9.57 11.93 14.30
N TYR A 141 8.74 11.61 13.30
CA TYR A 141 9.20 11.23 11.97
C TYR A 141 8.64 12.15 10.88
N PRO A 142 9.05 13.43 10.83
CA PRO A 142 8.48 14.44 9.91
C PRO A 142 8.71 14.14 8.43
N TYR A 143 9.71 13.32 8.08
CA TYR A 143 10.00 12.94 6.70
C TYR A 143 9.32 11.62 6.28
N PHE A 144 8.50 11.04 7.16
CA PHE A 144 7.67 9.89 6.85
C PHE A 144 6.28 10.35 6.39
N VAL A 145 5.80 9.79 5.29
CA VAL A 145 4.44 9.97 4.78
C VAL A 145 3.90 8.63 4.28
N ARG A 146 2.61 8.41 4.44
CA ARG A 146 1.95 7.19 3.99
C ARG A 146 1.06 7.48 2.79
N THR A 147 1.11 6.64 1.76
CA THR A 147 0.17 6.66 0.63
C THR A 147 -0.71 5.42 0.58
N GLY A 148 -0.37 4.40 1.38
CA GLY A 148 -1.14 3.17 1.53
C GLY A 148 -2.24 3.27 2.59
N TRP A 149 -2.06 2.61 3.72
CA TRP A 149 -3.04 2.46 4.81
C TRP A 149 -2.35 2.23 6.15
N SER A 150 -3.04 2.43 7.26
CA SER A 150 -2.60 1.98 8.58
C SER A 150 -3.31 0.69 8.98
N SER A 151 -2.62 -0.19 9.71
CA SER A 151 -3.07 -1.57 9.98
C SER A 151 -4.46 -1.66 10.58
N SER A 152 -4.77 -0.80 11.55
CA SER A 152 -6.06 -0.78 12.23
C SER A 152 -7.16 -0.04 11.47
N GLN A 153 -6.81 0.78 10.47
CA GLN A 153 -7.75 1.64 9.76
C GLN A 153 -8.92 0.86 9.12
N PRO A 154 -8.73 -0.19 8.31
CA PRO A 154 -9.84 -0.96 7.77
C PRO A 154 -10.48 -1.91 8.79
N SER A 155 -9.76 -2.23 9.86
CA SER A 155 -10.22 -3.18 10.88
C SER A 155 -11.29 -2.59 11.78
N HIS A 156 -11.25 -1.27 12.03
CA HIS A 156 -12.25 -0.60 12.86
C HIS A 156 -13.66 -0.71 12.27
N PRO A 157 -13.97 -0.27 11.03
CA PRO A 157 -15.30 -0.45 10.45
C PRO A 157 -15.67 -1.93 10.30
N PHE A 158 -14.68 -2.83 10.15
CA PHE A 158 -14.94 -4.25 10.01
C PHE A 158 -15.45 -4.90 11.30
N GLY A 159 -14.97 -4.50 12.46
CA GLY A 159 -15.49 -4.98 13.74
C GLY A 159 -16.96 -4.61 13.96
N GLU A 160 -17.34 -3.37 13.63
CA GLU A 160 -18.74 -2.95 13.66
C GLU A 160 -19.60 -3.73 12.65
N TRP A 161 -19.08 -3.91 11.43
CA TRP A 161 -19.79 -4.67 10.40
C TRP A 161 -19.99 -6.12 10.84
N ALA A 162 -18.98 -6.80 11.34
CA ALA A 162 -19.07 -8.18 11.80
C ALA A 162 -20.12 -8.37 12.91
N CYS A 163 -20.15 -7.44 13.86
CA CYS A 163 -21.15 -7.40 14.90
C CYS A 163 -22.58 -7.22 14.31
N ALA A 164 -22.76 -6.32 13.34
CA ALA A 164 -24.02 -6.09 12.65
C ALA A 164 -24.48 -7.30 11.82
N GLN A 165 -23.56 -8.20 11.39
CA GLN A 165 -23.91 -9.49 10.78
C GLN A 165 -24.39 -10.54 11.79
N GLY A 166 -24.31 -10.24 13.08
CA GLY A 166 -24.72 -11.15 14.14
C GLY A 166 -23.64 -12.11 14.63
N TYR A 167 -22.37 -11.92 14.22
CA TYR A 167 -21.24 -12.66 14.77
C TYR A 167 -21.08 -12.32 16.24
N LYS A 168 -20.83 -13.31 17.09
CA LYS A 168 -20.83 -13.14 18.55
C LYS A 168 -19.53 -13.53 19.21
N LYS A 169 -18.97 -14.69 18.87
CA LYS A 169 -17.81 -15.28 19.53
C LYS A 169 -16.71 -15.57 18.52
N VAL A 170 -15.68 -14.75 18.52
CA VAL A 170 -14.60 -14.81 17.54
C VAL A 170 -13.32 -15.35 18.18
N VAL A 171 -12.69 -16.30 17.50
CA VAL A 171 -11.31 -16.73 17.73
C VAL A 171 -10.42 -16.07 16.67
N THR A 172 -9.26 -15.54 17.06
CA THR A 172 -8.31 -14.94 16.13
C THR A 172 -7.04 -15.78 16.01
N ILE A 173 -6.57 -15.98 14.76
CA ILE A 173 -5.28 -16.61 14.42
C ILE A 173 -4.54 -15.63 13.53
N ALA A 174 -3.61 -14.86 14.09
CA ALA A 174 -2.91 -13.80 13.39
C ALA A 174 -1.39 -13.88 13.61
N ALA A 175 -0.61 -13.47 12.61
CA ALA A 175 0.85 -13.54 12.67
C ALA A 175 1.43 -12.74 13.85
N ASP A 176 2.44 -13.32 14.53
CA ASP A 176 3.06 -12.81 15.76
C ASP A 176 4.01 -11.64 15.49
N TYR A 177 3.47 -10.47 15.12
CA TYR A 177 4.22 -9.22 14.98
C TYR A 177 3.29 -8.00 14.93
N ALA A 178 3.85 -6.79 14.85
CA ALA A 178 3.11 -5.53 14.95
C ALA A 178 1.85 -5.47 14.07
N PHE A 179 1.93 -5.86 12.80
CA PHE A 179 0.79 -5.84 11.88
C PHE A 179 -0.36 -6.74 12.37
N GLY A 180 -0.04 -7.97 12.83
CA GLY A 180 -1.04 -8.87 13.39
C GLY A 180 -1.77 -8.27 14.58
N TYR A 181 -0.99 -7.67 15.50
CA TYR A 181 -1.54 -7.05 16.71
C TYR A 181 -2.41 -5.84 16.40
N GLU A 182 -1.96 -4.98 15.49
CA GLU A 182 -2.65 -3.75 15.11
C GLU A 182 -3.98 -4.04 14.40
N VAL A 183 -4.00 -5.01 13.46
CA VAL A 183 -5.21 -5.42 12.75
C VAL A 183 -6.22 -6.07 13.69
N VAL A 184 -5.79 -7.04 14.51
CA VAL A 184 -6.67 -7.70 15.49
C VAL A 184 -7.14 -6.70 16.56
N GLY A 185 -6.26 -5.81 17.00
CA GLY A 185 -6.59 -4.78 17.99
C GLY A 185 -7.66 -3.81 17.49
N GLY A 186 -7.53 -3.36 16.23
CA GLY A 186 -8.53 -2.50 15.59
C GLY A 186 -9.88 -3.19 15.46
N PHE A 187 -9.90 -4.46 15.01
CA PHE A 187 -11.11 -5.27 14.91
C PHE A 187 -11.76 -5.48 16.28
N GLN A 188 -10.98 -5.96 17.26
CA GLN A 188 -11.47 -6.22 18.62
C GLN A 188 -12.11 -4.98 19.25
N LYS A 189 -11.47 -3.82 19.07
CA LYS A 189 -11.93 -2.57 19.71
C LYS A 189 -13.37 -2.23 19.35
N THR A 190 -13.74 -2.32 18.10
CA THR A 190 -15.09 -1.98 17.62
C THR A 190 -16.06 -3.15 17.74
N PHE A 191 -15.58 -4.39 17.53
CA PHE A 191 -16.37 -5.59 17.70
C PHE A 191 -16.86 -5.79 19.15
N GLU A 192 -15.97 -5.61 20.14
CA GLU A 192 -16.37 -5.69 21.56
C GLU A 192 -17.20 -4.49 22.02
N ALA A 193 -17.01 -3.30 21.40
CA ALA A 193 -17.80 -2.12 21.73
C ALA A 193 -19.28 -2.27 21.36
N CYS A 194 -19.62 -3.12 20.39
CA CYS A 194 -21.00 -3.42 20.02
C CYS A 194 -21.55 -4.72 20.62
N GLY A 195 -20.81 -5.39 21.51
CA GLY A 195 -21.25 -6.57 22.25
C GLY A 195 -20.75 -7.91 21.73
N GLY A 196 -19.86 -7.94 20.76
CA GLY A 196 -19.14 -9.14 20.35
C GLY A 196 -18.07 -9.54 21.40
N GLU A 197 -17.60 -10.77 21.34
CA GLU A 197 -16.63 -11.33 22.25
C GLU A 197 -15.44 -11.93 21.51
N ILE A 198 -14.22 -11.45 21.76
CA ILE A 198 -13.00 -12.17 21.38
C ILE A 198 -12.69 -13.17 22.46
N ILE A 199 -12.94 -14.45 22.17
CA ILE A 199 -12.83 -15.52 23.19
C ILE A 199 -11.47 -16.23 23.18
N GLN A 200 -10.66 -16.02 22.14
CA GLN A 200 -9.31 -16.60 22.02
C GLN A 200 -8.47 -15.79 21.03
N LYS A 201 -7.21 -15.54 21.39
CA LYS A 201 -6.21 -14.95 20.48
C LYS A 201 -5.03 -15.89 20.36
N MET A 202 -4.65 -16.21 19.14
CA MET A 202 -3.51 -17.09 18.83
C MET A 202 -2.55 -16.38 17.88
N TRP A 203 -1.26 -16.50 18.18
CA TRP A 203 -0.20 -15.75 17.52
C TRP A 203 0.88 -16.69 16.96
N PRO A 204 0.62 -17.38 15.82
CA PRO A 204 1.64 -18.17 15.13
C PRO A 204 2.76 -17.28 14.59
N PRO A 205 4.03 -17.75 14.61
CA PRO A 205 5.14 -17.10 13.92
C PRO A 205 4.85 -16.82 12.44
N ILE A 206 5.50 -15.80 11.85
CA ILE A 206 5.26 -15.37 10.45
C ILE A 206 5.47 -16.50 9.43
N ASP A 207 6.42 -17.40 9.68
CA ASP A 207 6.81 -18.50 8.78
C ASP A 207 6.10 -19.82 9.08
N THR A 208 5.05 -19.79 9.92
CA THR A 208 4.26 -20.99 10.26
C THR A 208 3.66 -21.61 8.98
N ALA A 209 3.93 -22.88 8.75
CA ALA A 209 3.36 -23.68 7.67
C ALA A 209 2.36 -24.73 8.18
N ASP A 210 2.54 -25.23 9.41
CA ASP A 210 1.63 -26.17 10.07
C ASP A 210 0.85 -25.45 11.17
N PHE A 211 -0.45 -25.28 10.93
CA PHE A 211 -1.37 -24.65 11.86
C PHE A 211 -2.16 -25.64 12.72
N SER A 212 -1.92 -26.96 12.56
CA SER A 212 -2.66 -28.01 13.29
C SER A 212 -2.72 -27.79 14.81
N PRO A 213 -1.65 -27.35 15.52
CA PRO A 213 -1.70 -27.09 16.95
C PRO A 213 -2.65 -25.95 17.32
N TYR A 214 -2.72 -24.90 16.48
CA TYR A 214 -3.62 -23.76 16.68
C TYR A 214 -5.06 -24.15 16.36
N ILE A 215 -5.29 -24.86 15.25
CA ILE A 215 -6.62 -25.28 14.79
C ILE A 215 -7.26 -26.23 15.80
N SER A 216 -6.51 -27.21 16.32
CA SER A 216 -6.98 -28.17 17.32
C SER A 216 -7.35 -27.52 18.66
N SER A 217 -6.83 -26.34 18.94
CA SER A 217 -7.11 -25.57 20.14
C SER A 217 -8.27 -24.57 20.01
N ILE A 218 -8.87 -24.44 18.82
CA ILE A 218 -10.01 -23.54 18.59
C ILE A 218 -11.16 -23.92 19.53
N LYS A 219 -11.61 -22.92 20.32
CA LYS A 219 -12.75 -23.12 21.22
C LYS A 219 -14.00 -23.53 20.47
N SER A 220 -14.67 -24.56 20.94
CA SER A 220 -15.85 -25.16 20.28
C SER A 220 -17.04 -24.21 20.21
N ASP A 221 -17.18 -23.30 21.18
CA ASP A 221 -18.26 -22.32 21.27
C ASP A 221 -18.03 -21.05 20.43
N ALA A 222 -16.90 -20.95 19.69
CA ALA A 222 -16.72 -19.94 18.67
C ALA A 222 -17.69 -20.12 17.51
N ASP A 223 -18.29 -19.06 17.03
CA ASP A 223 -19.07 -19.05 15.79
C ASP A 223 -18.26 -18.58 14.58
N THR A 224 -17.15 -17.88 14.81
CA THR A 224 -16.34 -17.23 13.77
C THR A 224 -14.84 -17.41 14.02
N VAL A 225 -14.09 -17.65 12.97
CA VAL A 225 -12.62 -17.63 12.96
C VAL A 225 -12.13 -16.44 12.15
N PHE A 226 -11.40 -15.54 12.81
CA PHE A 226 -10.70 -14.45 12.18
C PHE A 226 -9.25 -14.87 11.89
N ILE A 227 -8.81 -14.79 10.64
CA ILE A 227 -7.45 -15.16 10.26
C ILE A 227 -6.65 -13.96 9.74
N LEU A 228 -5.35 -13.95 10.04
CA LEU A 228 -4.39 -13.02 9.43
C LEU A 228 -2.99 -13.68 9.36
N PRO A 229 -2.82 -14.73 8.57
CA PRO A 229 -1.51 -15.31 8.30
C PRO A 229 -0.69 -14.42 7.36
N VAL A 230 0.64 -14.66 7.32
CA VAL A 230 1.59 -13.97 6.42
C VAL A 230 2.47 -15.00 5.73
N GLY A 231 3.06 -14.65 4.59
CA GLY A 231 3.92 -15.55 3.83
C GLY A 231 3.18 -16.79 3.33
N ALA A 232 3.79 -17.97 3.45
CA ALA A 232 3.17 -19.23 3.01
C ALA A 232 1.90 -19.58 3.78
N GLY A 233 1.78 -19.09 5.02
CA GLY A 233 0.60 -19.34 5.86
C GLY A 233 -0.70 -18.82 5.27
N VAL A 234 -0.65 -17.85 4.35
CA VAL A 234 -1.85 -17.28 3.70
C VAL A 234 -2.62 -18.34 2.92
N LEU A 235 -1.93 -19.27 2.26
CA LEU A 235 -2.54 -20.40 1.57
C LEU A 235 -2.82 -21.60 2.50
N GLN A 236 -1.92 -21.82 3.48
CA GLN A 236 -1.99 -23.03 4.32
C GLN A 236 -3.11 -22.96 5.36
N LEU A 237 -3.31 -21.83 6.02
CA LEU A 237 -4.27 -21.75 7.13
C LEU A 237 -5.73 -21.98 6.67
N PRO A 238 -6.26 -21.33 5.61
CA PRO A 238 -7.62 -21.60 5.15
C PRO A 238 -7.82 -23.08 4.73
N LYS A 239 -6.84 -23.63 4.01
CA LYS A 239 -6.86 -25.02 3.57
C LYS A 239 -6.92 -25.99 4.77
N GLN A 240 -6.05 -25.80 5.77
CA GLN A 240 -6.04 -26.64 6.96
C GLN A 240 -7.32 -26.46 7.80
N LEU A 241 -7.89 -25.27 7.90
CA LEU A 241 -9.19 -25.05 8.55
C LEU A 241 -10.31 -25.87 7.90
N ALA A 242 -10.30 -26.01 6.56
CA ALA A 242 -11.23 -26.86 5.84
C ALA A 242 -10.94 -28.35 6.06
N GLU A 243 -9.68 -28.79 5.99
CA GLU A 243 -9.26 -30.19 6.23
C GLU A 243 -9.62 -30.65 7.63
N PHE A 244 -9.57 -29.78 8.64
CA PHE A 244 -9.98 -30.08 10.01
C PHE A 244 -11.50 -29.93 10.24
N GLY A 245 -12.28 -29.58 9.21
CA GLY A 245 -13.72 -29.42 9.30
C GLY A 245 -14.18 -28.21 10.13
N ILE A 246 -13.32 -27.23 10.36
CA ILE A 246 -13.69 -25.97 11.05
C ILE A 246 -14.58 -25.12 10.15
N ILE A 247 -14.23 -25.00 8.88
CA ILE A 247 -15.06 -24.37 7.85
C ILE A 247 -15.67 -25.46 6.97
N PRO A 248 -16.94 -25.36 6.56
CA PRO A 248 -17.85 -24.21 6.70
C PRO A 248 -18.67 -24.16 8.00
N GLN A 249 -18.39 -24.96 9.03
CA GLN A 249 -19.18 -24.99 10.27
C GLN A 249 -19.11 -23.66 11.06
N LYS A 250 -17.98 -22.94 10.93
CA LYS A 250 -17.78 -21.61 11.50
C LYS A 250 -17.60 -20.60 10.38
N HIS A 251 -18.03 -19.35 10.61
CA HIS A 251 -17.77 -18.27 9.67
C HIS A 251 -16.28 -18.01 9.55
N LEU A 252 -15.80 -17.82 8.31
CA LEU A 252 -14.42 -17.43 8.01
C LEU A 252 -14.38 -15.93 7.69
N ILE A 253 -13.63 -15.18 8.46
CA ILE A 253 -13.31 -13.78 8.18
C ILE A 253 -11.82 -13.55 8.33
N GLY A 254 -11.30 -12.46 7.79
CA GLY A 254 -9.87 -12.20 7.89
C GLY A 254 -9.51 -10.73 7.81
N GLY A 255 -8.27 -10.42 8.14
CA GLY A 255 -7.68 -9.13 7.82
C GLY A 255 -7.57 -8.94 6.29
N GLY A 256 -7.42 -7.71 5.84
CA GLY A 256 -7.50 -7.37 4.42
C GLY A 256 -6.59 -8.17 3.49
N THR A 257 -5.44 -8.61 3.97
CA THR A 257 -4.46 -9.35 3.18
C THR A 257 -4.69 -10.86 3.14
N SER A 258 -5.65 -11.38 3.92
CA SER A 258 -5.88 -12.83 4.05
C SER A 258 -6.43 -13.47 2.77
N PHE A 259 -7.18 -12.69 1.96
CA PHE A 259 -7.81 -13.16 0.73
C PHE A 259 -7.51 -12.19 -0.43
N ASP A 260 -6.36 -11.52 -0.40
CA ASP A 260 -6.00 -10.56 -1.44
C ASP A 260 -5.72 -11.23 -2.79
N GLU A 261 -5.89 -10.49 -3.86
CA GLU A 261 -5.79 -10.94 -5.24
C GLU A 261 -4.41 -11.55 -5.58
N PHE A 262 -3.36 -11.27 -4.79
CA PHE A 262 -2.04 -11.90 -5.02
C PHE A 262 -2.02 -13.40 -4.71
N VAL A 263 -2.90 -13.88 -3.84
CA VAL A 263 -3.02 -15.30 -3.45
C VAL A 263 -4.33 -15.93 -3.85
N LEU A 264 -5.38 -15.13 -4.02
CA LEU A 264 -6.74 -15.61 -4.29
C LEU A 264 -6.82 -16.62 -5.46
N PRO A 265 -6.09 -16.43 -6.59
CA PRO A 265 -6.08 -17.43 -7.68
C PRO A 265 -5.47 -18.78 -7.31
N SER A 266 -4.74 -18.87 -6.21
CA SER A 266 -4.12 -20.12 -5.69
C SER A 266 -4.90 -20.73 -4.54
N MET A 267 -6.00 -20.13 -4.11
CA MET A 267 -6.92 -20.65 -3.12
C MET A 267 -7.99 -21.53 -3.77
N GLY A 268 -8.53 -22.46 -3.03
CA GLY A 268 -9.65 -23.29 -3.46
C GLY A 268 -11.01 -22.74 -3.00
N ASP A 269 -12.03 -23.58 -3.13
CA ASP A 269 -13.41 -23.22 -2.79
C ASP A 269 -13.64 -23.05 -1.27
N GLU A 270 -12.65 -23.43 -0.44
CA GLU A 270 -12.70 -23.29 1.02
C GLU A 270 -12.81 -21.83 1.49
N VAL A 271 -12.42 -20.85 0.64
CA VAL A 271 -12.51 -19.43 0.99
C VAL A 271 -13.75 -18.74 0.43
N ILE A 272 -14.59 -19.44 -0.36
CA ILE A 272 -15.83 -18.88 -0.89
C ILE A 272 -16.75 -18.46 0.28
N GLY A 273 -17.24 -17.23 0.25
CA GLY A 273 -18.07 -16.67 1.32
C GLY A 273 -17.27 -16.05 2.46
N ALA A 274 -15.94 -16.11 2.45
CA ALA A 274 -15.11 -15.41 3.44
C ALA A 274 -15.17 -13.88 3.25
N PHE A 275 -15.05 -13.13 4.36
CA PHE A 275 -15.10 -11.67 4.34
C PHE A 275 -13.80 -11.05 4.83
N SER A 276 -13.43 -9.91 4.24
CA SER A 276 -12.28 -9.11 4.67
C SER A 276 -12.47 -7.62 4.39
N PRO A 277 -11.85 -6.73 5.20
CA PRO A 277 -11.87 -5.29 4.96
C PRO A 277 -10.59 -4.84 4.27
N LEU A 278 -10.66 -3.99 3.25
CA LEU A 278 -9.46 -3.33 2.72
C LEU A 278 -9.84 -2.01 2.03
N GLN A 279 -8.85 -1.15 1.79
CA GLN A 279 -9.03 0.08 1.02
C GLN A 279 -9.14 -0.15 -0.50
N TYR A 280 -8.95 -1.37 -0.96
CA TYR A 280 -8.99 -1.74 -2.37
C TYR A 280 -9.62 -3.12 -2.58
N SER A 281 -10.24 -3.27 -3.73
CA SER A 281 -10.59 -4.55 -4.35
C SER A 281 -10.46 -4.40 -5.87
N ALA A 282 -9.87 -5.39 -6.52
CA ALA A 282 -9.86 -5.43 -7.98
C ALA A 282 -11.28 -5.54 -8.58
N ALA A 283 -12.27 -5.93 -7.80
CA ALA A 283 -13.67 -6.00 -8.21
C ALA A 283 -14.44 -4.67 -8.10
N LEU A 284 -13.80 -3.57 -7.76
CA LEU A 284 -14.44 -2.25 -7.75
C LEU A 284 -14.92 -1.88 -9.16
N GLN A 285 -16.22 -1.60 -9.28
CA GLN A 285 -16.86 -1.29 -10.56
C GLN A 285 -16.86 0.23 -10.82
N THR A 286 -15.68 0.83 -10.82
CA THR A 286 -15.46 2.22 -11.23
C THR A 286 -14.67 2.23 -12.53
N PRO A 287 -14.84 3.26 -13.40
CA PRO A 287 -14.09 3.37 -14.66
C PRO A 287 -12.57 3.34 -14.45
N GLU A 288 -12.08 4.00 -13.40
CA GLU A 288 -10.66 4.10 -13.06
C GLU A 288 -10.07 2.73 -12.69
N ASN A 289 -10.82 1.97 -11.86
CA ASN A 289 -10.38 0.62 -11.49
C ASN A 289 -10.50 -0.37 -12.66
N GLU A 290 -11.58 -0.32 -13.43
CA GLU A 290 -11.75 -1.20 -14.59
C GLU A 290 -10.62 -1.00 -15.60
N ALA A 291 -10.22 0.24 -15.88
CA ALA A 291 -9.10 0.56 -16.75
C ALA A 291 -7.78 -0.01 -16.19
N PHE A 292 -7.51 0.26 -14.90
CA PHE A 292 -6.32 -0.24 -14.20
C PHE A 292 -6.24 -1.78 -14.22
N VAL A 293 -7.34 -2.48 -13.89
CA VAL A 293 -7.37 -3.95 -13.86
C VAL A 293 -7.14 -4.54 -15.25
N LYS A 294 -7.80 -4.01 -16.28
CA LYS A 294 -7.63 -4.48 -17.67
C LYS A 294 -6.20 -4.29 -18.17
N GLU A 295 -5.62 -3.15 -17.92
CA GLU A 295 -4.25 -2.84 -18.32
C GLU A 295 -3.22 -3.69 -17.58
N TYR A 296 -3.34 -3.78 -16.25
CA TYR A 296 -2.44 -4.61 -15.41
C TYR A 296 -2.51 -6.08 -15.84
N ARG A 297 -3.72 -6.59 -16.07
CA ARG A 297 -3.91 -7.98 -16.53
C ARG A 297 -3.35 -8.22 -17.93
N ALA A 298 -3.53 -7.28 -18.87
CA ALA A 298 -2.96 -7.37 -20.20
C ALA A 298 -1.42 -7.39 -20.16
N LYS A 299 -0.80 -6.63 -19.26
CA LYS A 299 0.66 -6.49 -19.16
C LYS A 299 1.32 -7.61 -18.36
N TYR A 300 0.69 -8.06 -17.28
CA TYR A 300 1.31 -8.99 -16.32
C TYR A 300 0.59 -10.36 -16.23
N GLY A 301 -0.49 -10.57 -16.97
CA GLY A 301 -1.22 -11.85 -17.06
C GLY A 301 -2.03 -12.24 -15.82
N LYS A 302 -2.24 -11.31 -14.86
CA LYS A 302 -2.95 -11.56 -13.61
C LYS A 302 -3.73 -10.34 -13.13
N VAL A 303 -4.71 -10.57 -12.27
CA VAL A 303 -5.46 -9.51 -11.60
C VAL A 303 -4.53 -8.73 -10.66
N PRO A 304 -4.60 -7.39 -10.61
CA PRO A 304 -3.77 -6.61 -9.70
C PRO A 304 -4.21 -6.81 -8.24
N SER A 305 -3.22 -6.99 -7.37
CA SER A 305 -3.41 -6.97 -5.92
C SER A 305 -3.45 -5.54 -5.38
N TYR A 306 -3.83 -5.38 -4.09
CA TYR A 306 -3.70 -4.08 -3.44
C TYR A 306 -2.23 -3.61 -3.37
N PHE A 307 -1.26 -4.52 -3.42
CA PHE A 307 0.16 -4.19 -3.49
C PHE A 307 0.51 -3.46 -4.78
N ALA A 308 -0.04 -3.91 -5.90
CA ALA A 308 0.12 -3.26 -7.19
C ALA A 308 -0.60 -1.90 -7.22
N GLU A 309 -1.87 -1.88 -6.81
CA GLU A 309 -2.68 -0.66 -6.81
C GLU A 309 -2.08 0.44 -5.93
N SER A 310 -1.67 0.12 -4.71
CA SER A 310 -1.10 1.13 -3.79
C SER A 310 0.19 1.75 -4.32
N ASN A 311 0.97 1.03 -5.10
CA ASN A 311 2.19 1.57 -5.71
C ASN A 311 1.92 2.31 -7.03
N TYR A 312 0.93 1.90 -7.79
CA TYR A 312 0.41 2.67 -8.94
C TYR A 312 -0.10 4.03 -8.46
N THR A 313 -0.94 4.05 -7.44
CA THR A 313 -1.45 5.28 -6.80
C THR A 313 -0.33 6.12 -6.19
N THR A 314 0.69 5.49 -5.61
CA THR A 314 1.87 6.21 -5.09
C THR A 314 2.62 6.94 -6.23
N ALA A 315 2.85 6.27 -7.35
CA ALA A 315 3.48 6.90 -8.53
C ALA A 315 2.63 8.05 -9.07
N MET A 316 1.31 7.87 -9.16
CA MET A 316 0.36 8.90 -9.56
C MET A 316 0.41 10.14 -8.63
N MET A 317 0.49 9.95 -7.32
CA MET A 317 0.61 11.04 -6.36
C MET A 317 1.95 11.77 -6.47
N ILE A 318 3.05 11.05 -6.69
CA ILE A 318 4.37 11.67 -6.92
C ILE A 318 4.33 12.52 -8.19
N ASP A 319 3.76 11.97 -9.27
CA ASP A 319 3.61 12.69 -10.55
C ASP A 319 2.75 13.95 -10.39
N ALA A 320 1.65 13.88 -9.63
CA ALA A 320 0.81 15.05 -9.35
C ALA A 320 1.59 16.17 -8.65
N VAL A 321 2.43 15.84 -7.64
CA VAL A 321 3.29 16.83 -6.98
C VAL A 321 4.33 17.39 -7.96
N MET A 322 4.93 16.56 -8.79
CA MET A 322 5.87 17.02 -9.82
C MET A 322 5.19 17.93 -10.84
N GLY A 323 3.90 17.73 -11.12
CA GLY A 323 3.09 18.60 -11.95
C GLY A 323 2.98 20.02 -11.38
N GLU A 324 2.70 20.13 -10.08
CA GLU A 324 2.63 21.44 -9.40
C GLU A 324 3.96 22.22 -9.42
N THR A 325 5.06 21.51 -9.59
CA THR A 325 6.42 22.08 -9.60
C THR A 325 7.06 22.13 -10.99
N ASN A 326 6.27 21.88 -12.04
CA ASN A 326 6.74 21.83 -13.44
C ASN A 326 7.97 20.90 -13.62
N GLY A 327 7.92 19.71 -13.01
CA GLY A 327 8.96 18.70 -13.09
C GLY A 327 10.23 18.99 -12.26
N LYS A 328 10.21 19.96 -11.37
CA LYS A 328 11.34 20.28 -10.51
C LYS A 328 11.17 19.69 -9.11
N TRP A 329 12.22 19.07 -8.59
CA TRP A 329 12.21 18.59 -7.20
C TRP A 329 12.15 19.76 -6.20
N PRO A 330 11.08 19.87 -5.40
CA PRO A 330 10.91 21.04 -4.51
C PRO A 330 11.68 20.93 -3.18
N GLY A 331 12.38 19.83 -2.94
CA GLY A 331 12.94 19.48 -1.65
C GLY A 331 11.95 18.70 -0.76
N SER A 332 12.50 17.97 0.22
CA SER A 332 11.74 16.99 1.01
C SER A 332 10.54 17.58 1.75
N GLU A 333 10.71 18.72 2.42
CA GLU A 333 9.66 19.33 3.26
C GLU A 333 8.50 19.85 2.40
N GLU A 334 8.81 20.59 1.34
CA GLU A 334 7.80 21.12 0.43
C GLU A 334 7.11 20.00 -0.35
N PHE A 335 7.84 18.94 -0.71
CA PHE A 335 7.24 17.77 -1.34
C PHE A 335 6.19 17.09 -0.44
N ILE A 336 6.52 16.84 0.84
CA ILE A 336 5.57 16.26 1.80
C ILE A 336 4.35 17.15 1.97
N LYS A 337 4.56 18.47 2.12
CA LYS A 337 3.47 19.43 2.26
C LYS A 337 2.51 19.38 1.07
N ARG A 338 3.03 19.33 -0.17
CA ARG A 338 2.22 19.22 -1.38
C ARG A 338 1.52 17.88 -1.47
N LEU A 339 2.26 16.79 -1.25
CA LEU A 339 1.71 15.43 -1.28
C LEU A 339 0.52 15.28 -0.33
N THR A 340 0.63 15.80 0.88
CA THR A 340 -0.43 15.71 1.89
C THR A 340 -1.59 16.68 1.67
N ALA A 341 -1.44 17.64 0.78
CA ALA A 341 -2.52 18.53 0.35
C ALA A 341 -3.33 17.96 -0.83
N LEU A 342 -2.84 16.89 -1.48
CA LEU A 342 -3.53 16.28 -2.62
C LEU A 342 -4.90 15.73 -2.26
N LYS A 343 -5.78 15.78 -3.25
CA LYS A 343 -7.02 15.00 -3.33
C LYS A 343 -7.01 14.33 -4.69
N VAL A 344 -7.00 13.02 -4.72
CA VAL A 344 -6.88 12.25 -5.96
C VAL A 344 -7.97 11.20 -6.04
N ASP A 345 -8.42 10.91 -7.26
CA ASP A 345 -9.27 9.79 -7.57
C ASP A 345 -8.40 8.66 -8.12
N ALA A 346 -8.11 7.68 -7.27
CA ALA A 346 -7.28 6.52 -7.56
C ALA A 346 -8.14 5.32 -7.99
N PRO A 347 -7.57 4.22 -8.51
CA PRO A 347 -8.33 2.99 -8.76
C PRO A 347 -9.12 2.50 -7.54
N ARG A 348 -8.61 2.74 -6.32
CA ARG A 348 -9.31 2.46 -5.06
C ARG A 348 -10.35 3.50 -4.66
N GLY A 349 -10.62 4.52 -5.48
CA GLY A 349 -11.51 5.63 -5.19
C GLY A 349 -10.79 6.85 -4.60
N PRO A 350 -11.54 7.80 -4.00
CA PRO A 350 -11.00 9.07 -3.54
C PRO A 350 -10.04 8.90 -2.37
N VAL A 351 -8.89 9.60 -2.43
CA VAL A 351 -7.87 9.64 -1.38
C VAL A 351 -7.53 11.09 -1.05
N SER A 352 -7.51 11.40 0.22
CA SER A 352 -6.98 12.64 0.80
C SER A 352 -6.13 12.30 2.03
N PHE A 353 -5.62 13.29 2.75
CA PHE A 353 -4.74 13.05 3.91
C PHE A 353 -5.29 13.70 5.17
N ASP A 354 -5.01 13.09 6.31
CA ASP A 354 -5.19 13.72 7.61
C ASP A 354 -3.98 14.59 7.99
N ASP A 355 -4.10 15.31 9.10
CA ASP A 355 -3.04 16.18 9.64
C ASP A 355 -1.81 15.43 10.16
N MET A 356 -1.84 14.11 10.18
CA MET A 356 -0.75 13.23 10.58
C MET A 356 -0.12 12.46 9.40
N ARG A 357 -0.41 12.89 8.19
CA ARG A 357 0.13 12.34 6.91
C ARG A 357 -0.29 10.90 6.63
N ASN A 358 -1.49 10.51 7.10
CA ASN A 358 -2.11 9.22 6.75
C ASN A 358 -3.26 9.43 5.78
N PRO A 359 -3.49 8.54 4.82
CA PRO A 359 -4.61 8.64 3.91
C PRO A 359 -5.96 8.55 4.61
N ILE A 360 -6.89 9.41 4.20
CA ILE A 360 -8.33 9.28 4.40
C ILE A 360 -8.88 8.70 3.10
N GLN A 361 -9.47 7.52 3.15
CA GLN A 361 -9.86 6.76 1.98
C GLN A 361 -11.05 5.84 2.27
N ASN A 362 -11.66 5.26 1.25
CA ASN A 362 -12.71 4.28 1.45
C ASN A 362 -12.16 2.98 2.05
N VAL A 363 -12.98 2.31 2.84
CA VAL A 363 -12.78 0.93 3.25
C VAL A 363 -13.93 0.09 2.72
N TYR A 364 -13.59 -0.98 2.04
CA TYR A 364 -14.52 -1.90 1.42
C TYR A 364 -14.59 -3.19 2.22
N ILE A 365 -15.80 -3.62 2.59
CA ILE A 365 -16.02 -4.98 3.04
C ILE A 365 -16.17 -5.83 1.80
N ARG A 366 -15.29 -6.82 1.66
CA ARG A 366 -15.18 -7.68 0.50
C ARG A 366 -15.57 -9.09 0.85
N LYS A 367 -16.26 -9.74 -0.07
CA LYS A 367 -16.65 -11.15 0.01
C LYS A 367 -15.98 -11.93 -1.10
N VAL A 368 -15.37 -13.05 -0.78
CA VAL A 368 -14.79 -13.94 -1.79
C VAL A 368 -15.91 -14.70 -2.49
N GLU A 369 -16.01 -14.52 -3.79
CA GLU A 369 -17.01 -15.19 -4.62
C GLU A 369 -16.45 -15.56 -6.01
N LYS A 370 -17.00 -16.63 -6.60
CA LYS A 370 -16.83 -16.91 -8.03
C LYS A 370 -17.85 -16.08 -8.80
N THR A 371 -17.37 -15.06 -9.51
CA THR A 371 -18.24 -14.13 -10.21
C THR A 371 -17.62 -13.65 -11.52
N LYS A 372 -18.49 -13.25 -12.46
CA LYS A 372 -18.03 -12.63 -13.70
C LYS A 372 -17.71 -11.16 -13.46
N MET A 373 -16.48 -10.76 -13.75
CA MET A 373 -16.01 -9.39 -13.55
C MET A 373 -15.34 -8.86 -14.83
N PHE A 374 -15.69 -7.64 -15.25
CA PHE A 374 -15.12 -6.93 -16.42
C PHE A 374 -15.06 -7.75 -17.73
N GLY A 375 -15.96 -8.72 -17.90
CA GLY A 375 -15.98 -9.62 -19.06
C GLY A 375 -15.07 -10.86 -18.92
N TYR A 376 -14.35 -11.02 -17.83
CA TYR A 376 -13.59 -12.24 -17.53
C TYR A 376 -14.51 -13.41 -17.10
N PRO A 377 -14.04 -14.67 -17.22
CA PRO A 377 -14.82 -15.84 -16.87
C PRO A 377 -15.38 -15.81 -15.44
N ASN A 378 -16.48 -16.52 -15.21
CA ASN A 378 -17.18 -16.57 -13.92
C ASN A 378 -16.69 -17.69 -12.98
N ASP A 379 -15.60 -18.36 -13.31
CA ASP A 379 -14.94 -19.38 -12.52
C ASP A 379 -13.74 -18.87 -11.71
N GLU A 380 -13.38 -17.60 -11.90
CA GLU A 380 -12.34 -16.95 -11.11
C GLU A 380 -12.89 -16.42 -9.77
N LEU A 381 -12.08 -16.54 -8.72
CA LEU A 381 -12.38 -15.96 -7.42
C LEU A 381 -12.08 -14.44 -7.44
N TRP A 382 -13.03 -13.66 -6.94
CA TRP A 382 -12.94 -12.21 -6.79
C TRP A 382 -13.32 -11.78 -5.38
N ASN A 383 -12.78 -10.66 -4.94
CA ASN A 383 -13.20 -9.97 -3.72
C ASN A 383 -14.34 -8.99 -4.06
N GLU A 384 -15.58 -9.49 -4.15
CA GLU A 384 -16.74 -8.66 -4.44
C GLU A 384 -16.99 -7.65 -3.30
N VAL A 385 -17.22 -6.38 -3.66
CA VAL A 385 -17.48 -5.32 -2.69
C VAL A 385 -18.96 -5.34 -2.29
N ILE A 386 -19.23 -5.68 -1.04
CA ILE A 386 -20.61 -5.75 -0.50
C ILE A 386 -21.01 -4.54 0.34
N LYS A 387 -20.02 -3.79 0.84
CA LYS A 387 -20.25 -2.59 1.64
C LYS A 387 -19.08 -1.63 1.49
N THR A 388 -19.38 -0.35 1.34
CA THR A 388 -18.39 0.73 1.35
C THR A 388 -18.57 1.59 2.59
N TYR A 389 -17.49 1.82 3.30
CA TYR A 389 -17.35 2.86 4.32
C TYR A 389 -16.53 4.00 3.71
N PRO A 390 -17.16 5.16 3.41
CA PRO A 390 -16.44 6.25 2.75
C PRO A 390 -15.59 7.05 3.72
N HIS A 391 -14.48 7.61 3.21
CA HIS A 391 -13.63 8.58 3.92
C HIS A 391 -13.19 8.12 5.32
N VAL A 392 -12.77 6.87 5.46
CA VAL A 392 -12.31 6.31 6.74
C VAL A 392 -10.97 6.91 7.12
N SER A 393 -10.91 7.56 8.29
CA SER A 393 -9.69 8.03 8.95
C SER A 393 -9.02 6.86 9.69
N GLN A 394 -7.71 6.95 9.95
CA GLN A 394 -7.00 6.00 10.82
C GLN A 394 -7.55 5.98 12.26
N PHE A 395 -8.26 7.02 12.67
CA PHE A 395 -8.91 7.11 13.98
C PHE A 395 -10.37 6.65 13.96
N TRP A 396 -10.91 6.24 12.80
CA TRP A 396 -12.31 5.86 12.63
C TRP A 396 -13.24 6.98 13.12
N THR A 397 -14.19 6.66 13.97
CA THR A 397 -15.11 7.61 14.62
C THR A 397 -14.63 8.07 16.01
N PHE A 398 -13.45 7.61 16.45
CA PHE A 398 -12.93 7.95 17.77
C PHE A 398 -12.45 9.38 17.84
N ASN A 399 -12.61 10.00 19.02
CA ASN A 399 -11.92 11.25 19.32
C ASN A 399 -10.41 11.01 19.29
N LYS A 400 -9.70 11.71 18.42
CA LYS A 400 -8.25 11.57 18.19
C LYS A 400 -7.44 11.68 19.49
N THR A 401 -7.73 12.70 20.31
CA THR A 401 -6.99 12.96 21.55
C THR A 401 -7.17 11.80 22.54
N GLU A 402 -8.38 11.29 22.70
CA GLU A 402 -8.65 10.18 23.61
C GLU A 402 -8.10 8.84 23.07
N PHE A 403 -8.13 8.65 21.75
CA PHE A 403 -7.52 7.48 21.12
C PHE A 403 -6.00 7.45 21.35
N LEU A 404 -5.33 8.59 21.20
CA LEU A 404 -3.87 8.68 21.35
C LEU A 404 -3.40 8.50 22.81
N LYS A 405 -4.26 8.67 23.81
CA LYS A 405 -3.96 8.37 25.22
C LYS A 405 -3.95 6.87 25.53
N GLN A 406 -4.62 6.05 24.71
CA GLN A 406 -4.66 4.60 24.92
C GLN A 406 -3.31 3.96 24.55
N PRO A 407 -2.96 2.80 25.12
CA PRO A 407 -1.79 2.05 24.68
C PRO A 407 -1.86 1.71 23.19
N VAL A 408 -0.70 1.49 22.58
CA VAL A 408 -0.62 0.97 21.19
C VAL A 408 -1.22 -0.43 21.13
N TYR A 409 -1.80 -0.79 20.00
CA TYR A 409 -2.19 -2.18 19.77
C TYR A 409 -0.94 -3.06 19.80
N SER A 410 -1.02 -4.10 20.63
CA SER A 410 0.06 -5.02 20.86
C SER A 410 -0.48 -6.44 21.10
N ARG A 411 0.41 -7.41 21.31
CA ARG A 411 0.02 -8.77 21.68
C ARG A 411 -0.96 -8.81 22.86
N ASP A 412 -0.75 -7.91 23.84
CA ASP A 412 -1.50 -7.86 25.09
C ASP A 412 -2.57 -6.76 25.14
N PHE A 413 -2.59 -5.83 24.16
CA PHE A 413 -3.57 -4.75 24.10
C PHE A 413 -4.28 -4.69 22.74
N PRO A 414 -5.64 -4.61 22.72
CA PRO A 414 -6.57 -4.68 23.86
C PRO A 414 -6.49 -6.03 24.58
N PRO A 415 -6.70 -6.05 25.92
CA PRO A 415 -6.68 -7.31 26.64
C PRO A 415 -7.83 -8.22 26.19
N CYS A 416 -7.58 -9.54 26.18
CA CYS A 416 -8.62 -10.51 25.88
C CYS A 416 -9.53 -10.70 27.10
N LYS A 417 -10.63 -9.96 27.17
CA LYS A 417 -11.55 -9.97 28.32
C LYS A 417 -12.29 -11.29 28.47
N PHE A 418 -12.53 -11.98 27.36
CA PHE A 418 -13.33 -13.22 27.28
C PHE A 418 -12.47 -14.48 27.05
N CYS A 419 -11.13 -14.35 27.03
CA CYS A 419 -10.19 -15.49 26.99
C CYS A 419 -10.09 -16.14 28.39
N LYS A 420 -11.07 -16.95 28.74
CA LYS A 420 -11.06 -17.73 30.02
C LYS A 420 -10.58 -19.15 29.78
#